data_30583da6b13e67e1f7c32acaf5dd6963
#
_entry.id   30583da6b13e67e1f7c32acaf5dd6963
#
_cell.length_a   1.000
_cell.length_b   1.000
_cell.length_c   1.000
_cell.angle_alpha   90.00
_cell.angle_beta   90.00
_cell.angle_gamma   90.00
#
_symmetry.space_group_name_H-M   'P 1'
#
loop_
_entity.id
_entity.type
_entity.pdbx_description
1 polymer ?
#
loop_
_entity_poly.entity_id
_entity_poly.type
_entity_poly.pdbx_seq_one_letter_code
_entity_poly.pdbx_strand_id
1 'polypeptide(L)'
;TLRERLEFEGFSTEAAEDEEAASTMCEKIPFDVILSDRGCKIPDAGIPFIVLSAEASIDSAVEAVRNGAQDYLTKPIDMNRLLQSIHRTIDNPAPAPTCAPAAAPARRSRRSRNMHTEQIIGTSPQMEHVRQLIDKVAPCEARVLITGENGTGKELVARWLHAKSSRAAAPFVEVNCAAIPSELIESELFGHEKGAFTSAIKQRKGKFEQADGGTLFMDEIGDMSLAAQAKVLRALQENKICRVGSDKDIDVDVRVIAATNKNLRDEITKGNFREDLYHRIGVIVVRVPALRDHAQDVPLLADHFIRTICAEYGIPPKRIESNALRELQAMRWSGNIRELRNVIERLIILSEERITLDDVKTYC
;
A
#
# COMPACT_ATOMS: atom_id res chain seq x y z
N THR A 1 -12.93 -10.74 29.60
CA THR A 1 -11.81 -11.58 29.11
C THR A 1 -11.89 -11.75 27.59
N LEU A 2 -10.81 -12.24 26.94
CA LEU A 2 -10.83 -12.53 25.48
C LEU A 2 -11.93 -13.56 25.16
N ARG A 3 -12.08 -14.55 25.99
CA ARG A 3 -13.12 -15.60 25.93
C ARG A 3 -14.52 -15.00 25.84
N GLU A 4 -14.92 -14.18 26.78
CA GLU A 4 -16.26 -13.56 26.85
C GLU A 4 -16.57 -12.74 25.58
N ARG A 5 -15.55 -12.08 25.01
CA ARG A 5 -15.71 -11.31 23.77
C ARG A 5 -15.92 -12.21 22.55
N LEU A 6 -15.18 -13.31 22.44
CA LEU A 6 -15.35 -14.27 21.35
C LEU A 6 -16.70 -15.00 21.47
N GLU A 7 -17.15 -15.33 22.66
CA GLU A 7 -18.48 -15.92 22.91
C GLU A 7 -19.61 -14.96 22.57
N PHE A 8 -19.42 -13.64 22.81
CA PHE A 8 -20.36 -12.59 22.37
C PHE A 8 -20.47 -12.48 20.87
N GLU A 9 -19.40 -12.72 20.12
CA GLU A 9 -19.34 -12.73 18.64
C GLU A 9 -19.83 -14.07 18.04
N GLY A 10 -20.31 -15.00 18.88
CA GLY A 10 -20.94 -16.25 18.44
C GLY A 10 -19.97 -17.44 18.29
N PHE A 11 -18.75 -17.34 18.76
CA PHE A 11 -17.80 -18.47 18.77
C PHE A 11 -17.96 -19.31 20.03
N SER A 12 -17.91 -20.66 19.91
CA SER A 12 -17.77 -21.55 21.03
C SER A 12 -16.31 -21.65 21.45
N THR A 13 -15.97 -21.31 22.68
CA THR A 13 -14.56 -21.22 23.10
C THR A 13 -14.28 -22.15 24.29
N GLU A 14 -13.14 -22.86 24.22
CA GLU A 14 -12.57 -23.63 25.32
C GLU A 14 -11.17 -23.11 25.64
N ALA A 15 -10.75 -23.21 26.89
CA ALA A 15 -9.43 -22.75 27.33
C ALA A 15 -8.65 -23.91 27.96
N ALA A 16 -7.41 -24.04 27.55
CA ALA A 16 -6.44 -24.97 28.14
C ALA A 16 -5.33 -24.19 28.85
N GLU A 17 -4.90 -24.64 30.00
CA GLU A 17 -3.84 -23.99 30.80
C GLU A 17 -2.44 -24.46 30.39
N ASP A 18 -2.31 -25.63 29.79
CA ASP A 18 -1.06 -26.23 29.35
C ASP A 18 -1.20 -27.04 28.04
N GLU A 19 -0.06 -27.50 27.51
CA GLU A 19 0.01 -28.29 26.27
C GLU A 19 -0.67 -29.65 26.36
N GLU A 20 -0.63 -30.32 27.54
CA GLU A 20 -1.20 -31.63 27.71
C GLU A 20 -2.73 -31.53 27.74
N ALA A 21 -3.26 -30.53 28.44
CA ALA A 21 -4.70 -30.25 28.47
C ALA A 21 -5.20 -29.86 27.05
N ALA A 22 -4.47 -29.01 26.32
CA ALA A 22 -4.82 -28.65 24.96
C ALA A 22 -4.85 -29.86 24.03
N SER A 23 -3.84 -30.73 24.11
CA SER A 23 -3.76 -31.95 23.29
C SER A 23 -4.92 -32.91 23.59
N THR A 24 -5.24 -33.12 24.88
CA THR A 24 -6.36 -33.96 25.28
C THR A 24 -7.71 -33.38 24.82
N MET A 25 -7.87 -32.08 24.79
CA MET A 25 -9.07 -31.42 24.28
C MET A 25 -9.21 -31.58 22.77
N CYS A 26 -8.12 -31.40 22.03
CA CYS A 26 -8.10 -31.56 20.55
C CYS A 26 -8.42 -32.99 20.10
N GLU A 27 -8.12 -34.02 20.94
CA GLU A 27 -8.48 -35.42 20.69
C GLU A 27 -9.98 -35.71 20.88
N LYS A 28 -10.63 -34.93 21.77
CA LYS A 28 -12.03 -35.17 22.14
C LYS A 28 -13.03 -34.30 21.42
N ILE A 29 -12.61 -33.11 21.02
CA ILE A 29 -13.48 -32.07 20.43
C ILE A 29 -12.81 -31.57 19.15
N PRO A 30 -13.51 -31.55 18.01
CA PRO A 30 -12.99 -30.89 16.80
C PRO A 30 -13.02 -29.38 16.99
N PHE A 31 -11.85 -28.73 16.78
CA PHE A 31 -11.71 -27.28 16.80
C PHE A 31 -11.39 -26.78 15.39
N ASP A 32 -11.95 -25.63 15.03
CA ASP A 32 -11.70 -24.99 13.73
C ASP A 32 -10.42 -24.16 13.73
N VAL A 33 -10.03 -23.60 14.90
CA VAL A 33 -8.84 -22.77 15.06
C VAL A 33 -8.32 -22.80 16.50
N ILE A 34 -7.00 -22.73 16.66
CA ILE A 34 -6.34 -22.63 17.97
C ILE A 34 -5.73 -21.22 18.10
N LEU A 35 -5.99 -20.55 19.22
CA LEU A 35 -5.30 -19.32 19.63
C LEU A 35 -4.23 -19.69 20.65
N SER A 36 -2.95 -19.54 20.29
CA SER A 36 -1.84 -19.92 21.17
C SER A 36 -1.08 -18.70 21.67
N ASP A 37 -0.74 -18.65 22.95
CA ASP A 37 0.21 -17.67 23.47
C ASP A 37 1.64 -18.07 23.06
N ARG A 38 2.54 -17.09 22.94
CA ARG A 38 3.92 -17.32 22.55
C ARG A 38 4.63 -18.28 23.52
N GLY A 39 5.27 -19.30 22.95
CA GLY A 39 6.05 -20.27 23.71
C GLY A 39 5.36 -21.60 23.96
N CYS A 40 4.06 -21.71 23.69
CA CYS A 40 3.36 -23.01 23.75
C CYS A 40 3.63 -23.81 22.46
N LYS A 41 4.03 -25.07 22.60
CA LYS A 41 4.01 -25.99 21.48
C LYS A 41 2.56 -26.30 21.15
N ILE A 42 2.25 -26.27 19.87
CA ILE A 42 0.89 -26.51 19.41
C ILE A 42 0.75 -28.00 19.15
N PRO A 43 -0.34 -28.65 19.59
CA PRO A 43 -0.59 -30.04 19.28
C PRO A 43 -0.54 -30.28 17.78
N ASP A 44 0.13 -31.36 17.35
CA ASP A 44 0.27 -31.73 15.94
C ASP A 44 -1.05 -32.34 15.40
N ALA A 45 -2.15 -31.63 15.63
CA ALA A 45 -3.52 -32.08 15.33
C ALA A 45 -3.98 -31.67 13.92
N GLY A 46 -3.11 -31.03 13.12
CA GLY A 46 -3.51 -30.50 11.79
C GLY A 46 -4.51 -29.35 11.84
N ILE A 47 -4.80 -28.80 13.03
CA ILE A 47 -5.71 -27.68 13.22
C ILE A 47 -4.95 -26.37 12.98
N PRO A 48 -5.47 -25.45 12.17
CA PRO A 48 -4.82 -24.15 11.95
C PRO A 48 -4.76 -23.33 13.24
N PHE A 49 -3.67 -22.58 13.43
CA PHE A 49 -3.47 -21.81 14.65
C PHE A 49 -2.99 -20.38 14.41
N ILE A 50 -3.33 -19.48 15.33
CA ILE A 50 -2.94 -18.08 15.35
C ILE A 50 -2.13 -17.84 16.64
N VAL A 51 -0.97 -17.17 16.53
CA VAL A 51 -0.11 -16.86 17.67
C VAL A 51 -0.41 -15.47 18.21
N LEU A 52 -0.63 -15.38 19.54
CA LEU A 52 -0.83 -14.14 20.28
C LEU A 52 0.45 -13.84 21.10
N SER A 53 1.09 -12.69 20.92
CA SER A 53 2.36 -12.39 21.60
C SER A 53 2.37 -11.02 22.26
N ALA A 54 3.00 -10.92 23.43
CA ALA A 54 3.25 -9.62 24.08
C ALA A 54 4.43 -8.85 23.45
N GLU A 55 5.32 -9.53 22.68
CA GLU A 55 6.47 -8.91 22.04
C GLU A 55 6.17 -8.63 20.55
N ALA A 56 6.35 -7.38 20.15
CA ALA A 56 6.26 -6.96 18.76
C ALA A 56 7.63 -7.12 18.06
N SER A 57 8.12 -8.38 17.89
CA SER A 57 9.37 -8.68 17.20
C SER A 57 9.11 -9.29 15.82
N ILE A 58 9.78 -8.76 14.80
CA ILE A 58 9.69 -9.29 13.43
C ILE A 58 10.23 -10.73 13.37
N ASP A 59 11.29 -11.02 14.12
CA ASP A 59 11.91 -12.34 14.16
C ASP A 59 10.95 -13.38 14.75
N SER A 60 10.20 -13.04 15.79
CA SER A 60 9.19 -13.90 16.41
C SER A 60 7.98 -14.16 15.49
N ALA A 61 7.56 -13.14 14.72
CA ALA A 61 6.49 -13.31 13.74
C ALA A 61 6.93 -14.22 12.57
N VAL A 62 8.16 -14.07 12.10
CA VAL A 62 8.74 -14.94 11.06
C VAL A 62 8.89 -16.39 11.55
N GLU A 63 9.30 -16.58 12.80
CA GLU A 63 9.41 -17.91 13.41
C GLU A 63 8.05 -18.57 13.57
N ALA A 64 7.02 -17.85 14.05
CA ALA A 64 5.66 -18.35 14.14
C ALA A 64 5.11 -18.82 12.78
N VAL A 65 5.29 -18.02 11.74
CA VAL A 65 4.86 -18.36 10.36
C VAL A 65 5.66 -19.57 9.81
N ARG A 66 6.95 -19.67 10.11
CA ARG A 66 7.77 -20.85 9.75
C ARG A 66 7.30 -22.11 10.42
N ASN A 67 6.78 -22.00 11.64
CA ASN A 67 6.23 -23.10 12.41
C ASN A 67 4.78 -23.42 12.03
N GLY A 68 4.23 -22.80 10.98
CA GLY A 68 2.91 -23.10 10.43
C GLY A 68 1.77 -22.24 10.97
N ALA A 69 2.03 -21.18 11.75
CA ALA A 69 0.99 -20.26 12.19
C ALA A 69 0.33 -19.56 10.99
N GLN A 70 -0.99 -19.49 11.01
CA GLN A 70 -1.78 -18.80 9.97
C GLN A 70 -1.67 -17.27 10.09
N ASP A 71 -1.55 -16.75 11.33
CA ASP A 71 -1.34 -15.33 11.61
C ASP A 71 -0.62 -15.14 12.95
N TYR A 72 -0.11 -13.91 13.16
CA TYR A 72 0.59 -13.50 14.38
C TYR A 72 0.06 -12.14 14.82
N LEU A 73 -0.47 -12.07 16.04
CA LEU A 73 -1.07 -10.86 16.61
C LEU A 73 -0.33 -10.41 17.87
N THR A 74 -0.08 -9.12 17.99
CA THR A 74 0.57 -8.53 19.18
C THR A 74 -0.45 -8.06 20.20
N LYS A 75 -0.15 -8.26 21.49
CA LYS A 75 -0.92 -7.70 22.60
C LYS A 75 -0.55 -6.21 22.80
N PRO A 76 -1.50 -5.29 23.06
CA PRO A 76 -2.93 -5.53 23.25
C PRO A 76 -3.64 -5.90 21.94
N ILE A 77 -4.54 -6.91 22.02
CA ILE A 77 -5.17 -7.51 20.85
C ILE A 77 -6.26 -6.57 20.32
N ASP A 78 -6.15 -6.20 19.05
CA ASP A 78 -7.22 -5.57 18.28
C ASP A 78 -8.26 -6.65 17.92
N MET A 79 -9.48 -6.53 18.48
CA MET A 79 -10.55 -7.51 18.29
C MET A 79 -11.00 -7.61 16.83
N ASN A 80 -11.06 -6.50 16.09
CA ASN A 80 -11.45 -6.52 14.69
C ASN A 80 -10.44 -7.31 13.85
N ARG A 81 -9.16 -7.10 14.11
CA ARG A 81 -8.09 -7.84 13.43
C ARG A 81 -8.10 -9.32 13.80
N LEU A 82 -8.34 -9.65 15.07
CA LEU A 82 -8.45 -11.04 15.52
C LEU A 82 -9.62 -11.76 14.84
N LEU A 83 -10.81 -11.16 14.81
CA LEU A 83 -11.98 -11.72 14.15
C LEU A 83 -11.76 -11.95 12.66
N GLN A 84 -11.15 -10.99 11.95
CA GLN A 84 -10.78 -11.15 10.54
C GLN A 84 -9.80 -12.32 10.35
N SER A 85 -8.81 -12.47 11.21
CA SER A 85 -7.84 -13.58 11.15
C SER A 85 -8.51 -14.92 11.41
N ILE A 86 -9.43 -15.01 12.37
CA ILE A 86 -10.21 -16.23 12.67
C ILE A 86 -11.08 -16.61 11.46
N HIS A 87 -11.90 -15.69 10.94
CA HIS A 87 -12.75 -15.96 9.77
C HIS A 87 -11.91 -16.39 8.56
N ARG A 88 -10.81 -15.69 8.27
CA ARG A 88 -9.91 -16.04 7.17
C ARG A 88 -9.30 -17.43 7.32
N THR A 89 -9.02 -17.85 8.55
CA THR A 89 -8.44 -19.15 8.85
C THR A 89 -9.48 -20.27 8.71
N ILE A 90 -10.74 -20.03 9.13
CA ILE A 90 -11.84 -20.98 9.00
C ILE A 90 -12.28 -21.12 7.53
N ASP A 91 -12.41 -20.01 6.80
CA ASP A 91 -12.88 -20.01 5.40
C ASP A 91 -11.85 -20.58 4.41
N ASN A 92 -10.57 -20.60 4.77
CA ASN A 92 -9.50 -21.07 3.89
C ASN A 92 -8.44 -21.88 4.66
N PRO A 93 -8.76 -23.10 5.14
CA PRO A 93 -7.81 -23.95 5.83
C PRO A 93 -6.70 -24.38 4.87
N ALA A 94 -5.47 -23.86 5.06
CA ALA A 94 -4.31 -24.29 4.30
C ALA A 94 -4.00 -25.76 4.65
N PRO A 95 -3.71 -26.65 3.66
CA PRO A 95 -3.40 -28.05 3.93
C PRO A 95 -2.13 -28.17 4.76
N ALA A 96 -2.18 -29.04 5.77
CA ALA A 96 -1.08 -29.35 6.66
C ALA A 96 0.18 -29.82 5.90
N PRO A 97 1.40 -29.47 6.32
CA PRO A 97 2.63 -29.92 5.67
C PRO A 97 2.88 -31.39 5.99
N THR A 98 2.59 -32.28 5.02
CA THR A 98 3.07 -33.65 5.06
C THR A 98 4.57 -33.67 4.76
N CYS A 99 5.36 -34.21 5.68
CA CYS A 99 6.79 -34.50 5.52
C CYS A 99 7.01 -35.52 4.40
N ALA A 100 7.69 -35.12 3.34
CA ALA A 100 8.36 -36.00 2.38
C ALA A 100 9.67 -35.39 1.87
N PRO A 101 10.74 -36.18 1.57
CA PRO A 101 12.12 -35.72 1.59
C PRO A 101 12.52 -34.89 0.36
N ALA A 102 13.54 -34.08 0.58
CA ALA A 102 14.13 -33.10 -0.30
C ALA A 102 14.37 -33.56 -1.75
N ALA A 103 13.73 -32.90 -2.70
CA ALA A 103 14.19 -32.77 -4.07
C ALA A 103 14.45 -31.29 -4.38
N ALA A 104 15.52 -31.03 -5.15
CA ALA A 104 16.12 -29.72 -5.40
C ALA A 104 15.16 -28.61 -5.84
N PRO A 105 15.49 -27.32 -5.58
CA PRO A 105 14.55 -26.22 -5.74
C PRO A 105 14.30 -25.91 -7.23
N ALA A 106 13.19 -26.40 -7.76
CA ALA A 106 12.61 -25.81 -8.96
C ALA A 106 12.20 -24.37 -8.60
N ARG A 107 12.73 -23.39 -9.32
CA ARG A 107 12.33 -21.98 -9.29
C ARG A 107 10.80 -21.90 -9.38
N ARG A 108 10.12 -21.81 -8.23
CA ARG A 108 8.73 -21.38 -8.20
C ARG A 108 8.74 -19.91 -8.63
N SER A 109 8.34 -19.70 -9.87
CA SER A 109 7.96 -18.38 -10.34
C SER A 109 7.08 -17.76 -9.25
N ARG A 110 7.52 -16.61 -8.67
CA ARG A 110 6.63 -15.71 -7.96
C ARG A 110 5.40 -15.56 -8.86
N ARG A 111 4.27 -16.16 -8.47
CA ARG A 111 2.99 -15.74 -9.02
C ARG A 111 3.00 -14.24 -8.88
N SER A 112 3.18 -13.55 -10.00
CA SER A 112 2.84 -12.17 -10.17
C SER A 112 1.50 -12.02 -9.45
N ARG A 113 1.45 -11.28 -8.34
CA ARG A 113 0.21 -10.63 -7.98
C ARG A 113 -0.19 -9.95 -9.28
N ASN A 114 -1.27 -10.41 -9.91
CA ASN A 114 -1.95 -9.63 -10.90
C ASN A 114 -2.28 -8.33 -10.18
N MET A 115 -1.39 -7.34 -10.32
CA MET A 115 -1.71 -5.97 -10.06
C MET A 115 -2.78 -5.67 -11.12
N HIS A 116 -4.05 -5.86 -10.76
CA HIS A 116 -5.10 -5.15 -11.44
C HIS A 116 -4.70 -3.69 -11.30
N THR A 117 -4.06 -3.16 -12.32
CA THR A 117 -3.77 -1.74 -12.40
C THR A 117 -5.13 -1.09 -12.38
N GLU A 118 -5.51 -0.50 -11.25
CA GLU A 118 -6.78 0.21 -11.11
C GLU A 118 -6.95 1.11 -12.32
N GLN A 119 -8.09 1.04 -12.99
CA GLN A 119 -8.28 1.80 -14.22
C GLN A 119 -8.42 3.29 -13.88
N ILE A 120 -7.78 4.15 -14.68
CA ILE A 120 -8.05 5.58 -14.64
C ILE A 120 -9.46 5.81 -15.16
N ILE A 121 -10.38 6.11 -14.24
CA ILE A 121 -11.82 6.29 -14.52
C ILE A 121 -12.06 7.76 -14.88
N GLY A 122 -12.92 7.97 -15.86
CA GLY A 122 -13.32 9.27 -16.34
C GLY A 122 -13.41 9.30 -17.86
N THR A 123 -14.34 10.08 -18.40
CA THR A 123 -14.58 10.26 -19.84
C THR A 123 -14.40 11.70 -20.27
N SER A 124 -14.00 12.58 -19.32
CA SER A 124 -13.77 13.99 -19.58
C SER A 124 -12.59 14.20 -20.56
N PRO A 125 -12.63 15.26 -21.39
CA PRO A 125 -11.52 15.61 -22.29
C PRO A 125 -10.18 15.79 -21.55
N GLN A 126 -10.23 16.32 -20.31
CA GLN A 126 -9.05 16.51 -19.47
C GLN A 126 -8.40 15.17 -19.11
N MET A 127 -9.19 14.19 -18.67
CA MET A 127 -8.70 12.85 -18.32
C MET A 127 -8.29 12.07 -19.57
N GLU A 128 -8.97 12.28 -20.70
CA GLU A 128 -8.56 11.69 -21.98
C GLU A 128 -7.20 12.21 -22.43
N HIS A 129 -6.95 13.51 -22.28
CA HIS A 129 -5.63 14.09 -22.55
C HIS A 129 -4.52 13.47 -21.67
N VAL A 130 -4.80 13.25 -20.37
CA VAL A 130 -3.86 12.57 -19.46
C VAL A 130 -3.56 11.15 -19.95
N ARG A 131 -4.59 10.37 -20.34
CA ARG A 131 -4.40 9.02 -20.89
C ARG A 131 -3.56 8.99 -22.16
N GLN A 132 -3.86 9.88 -23.11
CA GLN A 132 -3.09 10.00 -24.35
C GLN A 132 -1.62 10.38 -24.09
N LEU A 133 -1.37 11.24 -23.10
CA LEU A 133 -0.02 11.60 -22.69
C LEU A 133 0.70 10.41 -22.06
N ILE A 134 0.03 9.65 -21.20
CA ILE A 134 0.57 8.41 -20.63
C ILE A 134 0.94 7.43 -21.75
N ASP A 135 0.06 7.21 -22.73
CA ASP A 135 0.29 6.26 -23.82
C ASP A 135 1.49 6.64 -24.70
N LYS A 136 1.73 7.94 -24.90
CA LYS A 136 2.88 8.46 -25.64
C LYS A 136 4.20 8.35 -24.85
N VAL A 137 4.12 8.55 -23.52
CA VAL A 137 5.31 8.69 -22.67
C VAL A 137 5.73 7.35 -22.04
N ALA A 138 4.80 6.44 -21.82
CA ALA A 138 5.09 5.17 -21.15
C ALA A 138 6.18 4.35 -21.85
N PRO A 139 6.21 4.20 -23.20
CA PRO A 139 7.26 3.45 -23.89
C PRO A 139 8.64 4.09 -23.84
N CYS A 140 8.73 5.40 -23.51
CA CYS A 140 9.98 6.12 -23.45
C CYS A 140 10.64 5.96 -22.08
N GLU A 141 11.98 5.90 -22.04
CA GLU A 141 12.77 5.91 -20.80
C GLU A 141 12.90 7.30 -20.16
N ALA A 142 12.15 8.28 -20.66
CA ALA A 142 12.17 9.65 -20.14
C ALA A 142 11.67 9.71 -18.70
N ARG A 143 12.29 10.61 -17.93
CA ARG A 143 11.81 10.94 -16.57
C ARG A 143 10.54 11.75 -16.67
N VAL A 144 9.63 11.48 -15.75
CA VAL A 144 8.30 12.09 -15.70
C VAL A 144 8.10 12.78 -14.38
N LEU A 145 7.65 14.03 -14.42
CA LEU A 145 7.17 14.77 -13.26
C LEU A 145 5.65 14.86 -13.32
N ILE A 146 4.96 14.27 -12.36
CA ILE A 146 3.51 14.34 -12.25
C ILE A 146 3.16 15.47 -11.28
N THR A 147 2.33 16.41 -11.71
CA THR A 147 1.89 17.53 -10.89
C THR A 147 0.37 17.52 -10.73
N GLY A 148 -0.12 17.89 -9.56
CA GLY A 148 -1.56 17.95 -9.29
C GLY A 148 -1.83 18.01 -7.79
N GLU A 149 -3.02 18.45 -7.42
CA GLU A 149 -3.45 18.56 -6.04
C GLU A 149 -3.43 17.21 -5.30
N ASN A 150 -3.51 17.26 -3.96
CA ASN A 150 -3.64 16.06 -3.16
C ASN A 150 -4.93 15.30 -3.50
N GLY A 151 -4.84 13.97 -3.58
CA GLY A 151 -5.99 13.12 -3.85
C GLY A 151 -6.48 13.07 -5.29
N THR A 152 -5.74 13.63 -6.28
CA THR A 152 -6.11 13.59 -7.71
C THR A 152 -5.74 12.28 -8.40
N GLY A 153 -5.04 11.34 -7.74
CA GLY A 153 -4.64 10.07 -8.33
C GLY A 153 -3.26 10.07 -9.00
N LYS A 154 -2.32 10.94 -8.58
CA LYS A 154 -0.93 10.98 -9.10
C LYS A 154 -0.23 9.62 -9.07
N GLU A 155 -0.42 8.85 -7.99
CA GLU A 155 0.12 7.49 -7.85
C GLU A 155 -0.42 6.54 -8.94
N LEU A 156 -1.73 6.60 -9.21
CA LEU A 156 -2.36 5.78 -10.23
C LEU A 156 -1.78 6.09 -11.62
N VAL A 157 -1.52 7.37 -11.93
CA VAL A 157 -0.84 7.79 -13.17
C VAL A 157 0.58 7.21 -13.25
N ALA A 158 1.33 7.23 -12.14
CA ALA A 158 2.67 6.64 -12.09
C ALA A 158 2.65 5.12 -12.33
N ARG A 159 1.71 4.41 -11.71
CA ARG A 159 1.51 2.96 -11.93
C ARG A 159 1.14 2.65 -13.38
N TRP A 160 0.32 3.47 -14.01
CA TRP A 160 -0.04 3.30 -15.43
C TRP A 160 1.14 3.58 -16.38
N LEU A 161 1.95 4.59 -16.09
CA LEU A 161 3.19 4.84 -16.83
C LEU A 161 4.14 3.65 -16.76
N HIS A 162 4.28 3.03 -15.59
CA HIS A 162 5.09 1.82 -15.43
C HIS A 162 4.46 0.62 -16.16
N ALA A 163 3.18 0.35 -15.94
CA ALA A 163 2.48 -0.80 -16.52
C ALA A 163 2.46 -0.82 -18.06
N LYS A 164 2.49 0.36 -18.68
CA LYS A 164 2.55 0.52 -20.14
C LYS A 164 3.98 0.72 -20.68
N SER A 165 5.01 0.63 -19.85
CA SER A 165 6.41 0.82 -20.24
C SER A 165 7.09 -0.50 -20.63
N SER A 166 8.29 -0.37 -21.23
CA SER A 166 9.20 -1.50 -21.47
C SER A 166 9.59 -2.25 -20.18
N ARG A 167 9.47 -1.58 -19.01
CA ARG A 167 9.80 -2.11 -17.68
C ARG A 167 8.60 -2.66 -16.92
N ALA A 168 7.45 -2.90 -17.54
CA ALA A 168 6.21 -3.34 -16.89
C ALA A 168 6.35 -4.64 -16.06
N ALA A 169 7.27 -5.54 -16.44
CA ALA A 169 7.55 -6.77 -15.70
C ALA A 169 8.65 -6.62 -14.63
N ALA A 170 9.30 -5.46 -14.55
CA ALA A 170 10.37 -5.14 -13.62
C ALA A 170 9.81 -4.55 -12.31
N PRO A 171 10.65 -4.37 -11.26
CA PRO A 171 10.18 -3.79 -10.00
C PRO A 171 9.62 -2.37 -10.17
N PHE A 172 8.48 -2.12 -9.53
CA PHE A 172 7.96 -0.78 -9.28
C PHE A 172 8.12 -0.50 -7.78
N VAL A 173 9.02 0.41 -7.44
CA VAL A 173 9.36 0.74 -6.06
C VAL A 173 8.86 2.14 -5.75
N GLU A 174 8.13 2.29 -4.65
CA GLU A 174 7.53 3.55 -4.23
C GLU A 174 8.23 4.09 -2.99
N VAL A 175 8.31 5.41 -2.94
CA VAL A 175 8.73 6.16 -1.77
C VAL A 175 7.92 7.44 -1.66
N ASN A 176 7.31 7.66 -0.49
CA ASN A 176 6.65 8.93 -0.18
C ASN A 176 7.63 9.78 0.65
N CYS A 177 8.13 10.85 0.04
CA CYS A 177 9.15 11.70 0.65
C CYS A 177 8.61 12.52 1.83
N ALA A 178 7.32 12.84 1.84
CA ALA A 178 6.69 13.57 2.94
C ALA A 178 6.45 12.68 4.18
N ALA A 179 6.34 11.35 4.02
CA ALA A 179 6.08 10.43 5.12
C ALA A 179 7.34 10.02 5.89
N ILE A 180 8.53 10.36 5.37
CA ILE A 180 9.82 9.97 5.95
C ILE A 180 10.47 11.19 6.59
N PRO A 181 10.91 11.11 7.87
CA PRO A 181 11.68 12.18 8.49
C PRO A 181 12.92 12.57 7.66
N SER A 182 13.25 13.87 7.63
CA SER A 182 14.32 14.42 6.81
C SER A 182 15.68 13.74 7.05
N GLU A 183 15.94 13.31 8.29
CA GLU A 183 17.19 12.64 8.70
C GLU A 183 17.29 11.20 8.18
N LEU A 184 16.13 10.57 7.87
CA LEU A 184 16.07 9.17 7.44
C LEU A 184 15.89 9.02 5.93
N ILE A 185 15.49 10.09 5.21
CA ILE A 185 15.19 10.03 3.78
C ILE A 185 16.38 9.55 2.96
N GLU A 186 17.61 9.98 3.30
CA GLU A 186 18.82 9.54 2.61
C GLU A 186 19.08 8.05 2.81
N SER A 187 18.92 7.56 4.04
CA SER A 187 19.07 6.13 4.35
C SER A 187 17.99 5.26 3.66
N GLU A 188 16.77 5.74 3.54
CA GLU A 188 15.71 5.03 2.83
C GLU A 188 15.96 5.02 1.31
N LEU A 189 16.37 6.13 0.71
CA LEU A 189 16.61 6.22 -0.72
C LEU A 189 17.86 5.46 -1.16
N PHE A 190 18.99 5.65 -0.45
CA PHE A 190 20.30 5.16 -0.89
C PHE A 190 20.78 3.94 -0.10
N GLY A 191 20.14 3.61 1.03
CA GLY A 191 20.59 2.55 1.93
C GLY A 191 21.69 3.02 2.87
N HIS A 192 22.12 2.14 3.75
CA HIS A 192 23.20 2.41 4.70
C HIS A 192 24.07 1.17 4.96
N GLU A 193 25.32 1.39 5.29
CA GLU A 193 26.22 0.36 5.82
C GLU A 193 26.02 0.18 7.32
N LYS A 194 26.44 -0.99 7.82
CA LYS A 194 26.47 -1.24 9.26
C LYS A 194 27.36 -0.20 9.97
N GLY A 195 26.82 0.46 10.98
CA GLY A 195 27.53 1.47 11.75
C GLY A 195 27.53 2.89 11.17
N ALA A 196 26.78 3.14 10.08
CA ALA A 196 26.68 4.46 9.46
C ALA A 196 26.08 5.54 10.40
N PHE A 197 25.25 5.13 11.34
CA PHE A 197 24.69 5.95 12.41
C PHE A 197 24.34 5.05 13.61
N THR A 198 24.02 5.64 14.77
CA THR A 198 23.85 4.92 16.05
C THR A 198 22.91 3.74 16.01
N SER A 199 21.84 3.79 15.20
CA SER A 199 20.85 2.71 15.04
C SER A 199 21.07 1.81 13.81
N ALA A 200 22.17 1.99 13.06
CA ALA A 200 22.51 1.18 11.88
C ALA A 200 23.16 -0.17 12.28
N ILE A 201 22.38 -1.08 12.86
CA ILE A 201 22.85 -2.39 13.36
C ILE A 201 23.23 -3.33 12.21
N LYS A 202 22.54 -3.26 11.07
CA LYS A 202 22.74 -4.09 9.88
C LYS A 202 22.79 -3.21 8.64
N GLN A 203 23.49 -3.67 7.59
CA GLN A 203 23.43 -3.08 6.26
C GLN A 203 22.01 -3.19 5.67
N ARG A 204 21.51 -2.12 5.01
CA ARG A 204 20.21 -2.12 4.33
C ARG A 204 20.32 -1.51 2.93
N LYS A 205 19.71 -2.20 1.96
CA LYS A 205 19.58 -1.69 0.58
C LYS A 205 18.55 -0.55 0.52
N GLY A 206 18.91 0.53 -0.16
CA GLY A 206 18.02 1.66 -0.43
C GLY A 206 17.01 1.40 -1.52
N LYS A 207 16.06 2.35 -1.70
CA LYS A 207 15.01 2.27 -2.71
C LYS A 207 15.58 2.29 -4.14
N PHE A 208 16.66 3.00 -4.41
CA PHE A 208 17.33 2.97 -5.71
C PHE A 208 17.86 1.57 -6.05
N GLU A 209 18.53 0.89 -5.12
CA GLU A 209 18.99 -0.49 -5.33
C GLU A 209 17.84 -1.48 -5.48
N GLN A 210 16.71 -1.25 -4.79
CA GLN A 210 15.53 -2.11 -4.89
C GLN A 210 14.81 -1.95 -6.23
N ALA A 211 14.93 -0.76 -6.86
CA ALA A 211 14.33 -0.40 -8.13
C ALA A 211 15.22 -0.70 -9.32
N ASP A 212 16.40 -1.29 -9.10
CA ASP A 212 17.36 -1.56 -10.18
C ASP A 212 16.75 -2.44 -11.29
N GLY A 213 16.95 -2.05 -12.54
CA GLY A 213 16.29 -2.59 -13.73
C GLY A 213 14.82 -2.20 -13.89
N GLY A 214 14.24 -1.46 -12.95
CA GLY A 214 12.81 -1.13 -12.88
C GLY A 214 12.49 0.36 -12.85
N THR A 215 11.49 0.72 -12.05
CA THR A 215 11.00 2.09 -11.90
C THR A 215 10.96 2.49 -10.43
N LEU A 216 11.50 3.66 -10.11
CA LEU A 216 11.36 4.31 -8.80
C LEU A 216 10.34 5.44 -8.90
N PHE A 217 9.27 5.33 -8.13
CA PHE A 217 8.29 6.39 -7.98
C PHE A 217 8.55 7.16 -6.69
N MET A 218 8.82 8.46 -6.82
CA MET A 218 9.05 9.37 -5.70
C MET A 218 7.84 10.30 -5.56
N ASP A 219 6.97 10.01 -4.59
CA ASP A 219 5.82 10.87 -4.30
C ASP A 219 6.23 12.01 -3.36
N GLU A 220 5.58 13.15 -3.53
CA GLU A 220 5.81 14.41 -2.81
C GLU A 220 7.30 14.81 -2.77
N ILE A 221 7.95 14.78 -3.94
CA ILE A 221 9.38 15.12 -4.07
C ILE A 221 9.71 16.55 -3.60
N GLY A 222 8.71 17.46 -3.62
CA GLY A 222 8.84 18.82 -3.13
C GLY A 222 9.02 18.96 -1.61
N ASP A 223 8.89 17.85 -0.85
CA ASP A 223 9.09 17.83 0.61
C ASP A 223 10.49 17.31 1.00
N MET A 224 11.31 16.94 0.01
CA MET A 224 12.64 16.42 0.24
C MET A 224 13.61 17.50 0.71
N SER A 225 14.51 17.17 1.66
CA SER A 225 15.58 18.06 2.11
C SER A 225 16.57 18.37 0.98
N LEU A 226 17.19 19.56 1.00
CA LEU A 226 18.17 19.98 0.00
C LEU A 226 19.38 19.02 -0.12
N ALA A 227 19.78 18.39 0.99
CA ALA A 227 20.85 17.39 1.01
C ALA A 227 20.45 16.12 0.23
N ALA A 228 19.23 15.61 0.47
CA ALA A 228 18.70 14.47 -0.27
C ALA A 228 18.49 14.81 -1.76
N GLN A 229 18.00 16.02 -2.08
CA GLN A 229 17.86 16.50 -3.46
C GLN A 229 19.23 16.48 -4.21
N ALA A 230 20.30 16.89 -3.56
CA ALA A 230 21.65 16.88 -4.18
C ALA A 230 22.11 15.43 -4.49
N LYS A 231 21.86 14.49 -3.59
CA LYS A 231 22.20 13.07 -3.81
C LYS A 231 21.32 12.42 -4.89
N VAL A 232 20.03 12.75 -4.93
CA VAL A 232 19.13 12.31 -6.03
C VAL A 232 19.60 12.85 -7.36
N LEU A 233 19.98 14.13 -7.43
CA LEU A 233 20.53 14.72 -8.64
C LEU A 233 21.75 13.95 -9.14
N ARG A 234 22.71 13.65 -8.24
CA ARG A 234 23.91 12.86 -8.56
C ARG A 234 23.52 11.48 -9.10
N ALA A 235 22.61 10.77 -8.43
CA ALA A 235 22.12 9.47 -8.87
C ALA A 235 21.51 9.52 -10.29
N LEU A 236 20.76 10.60 -10.61
CA LEU A 236 20.17 10.80 -11.92
C LEU A 236 21.17 11.22 -13.01
N GLN A 237 22.33 11.77 -12.64
CA GLN A 237 23.37 12.22 -13.58
C GLN A 237 24.35 11.09 -13.91
N GLU A 238 24.79 10.37 -12.87
CA GLU A 238 25.88 9.39 -12.95
C GLU A 238 25.37 7.96 -13.09
N ASN A 239 24.07 7.70 -12.85
CA ASN A 239 23.46 6.38 -12.71
C ASN A 239 24.18 5.54 -11.63
N LYS A 240 24.67 6.21 -10.58
CA LYS A 240 25.39 5.64 -9.46
C LYS A 240 24.86 6.19 -8.16
N ILE A 241 24.92 5.38 -7.14
CA ILE A 241 24.57 5.74 -5.77
C ILE A 241 25.67 5.30 -4.81
N CYS A 242 25.75 5.99 -3.66
CA CYS A 242 26.57 5.55 -2.52
C CYS A 242 25.66 5.37 -1.32
N ARG A 243 25.85 4.28 -0.57
CA ARG A 243 25.16 4.09 0.71
C ARG A 243 25.67 5.07 1.76
N VAL A 244 24.80 5.44 2.68
CA VAL A 244 25.21 6.25 3.85
C VAL A 244 26.27 5.48 4.64
N GLY A 245 27.41 6.14 4.91
CA GLY A 245 28.57 5.53 5.59
C GLY A 245 29.48 4.70 4.68
N SER A 246 29.38 4.85 3.36
CA SER A 246 30.24 4.19 2.37
C SER A 246 30.64 5.16 1.27
N ASP A 247 31.86 5.02 0.77
CA ASP A 247 32.35 5.73 -0.42
C ASP A 247 32.28 4.86 -1.68
N LYS A 248 31.70 3.64 -1.58
CA LYS A 248 31.61 2.71 -2.70
C LYS A 248 30.45 3.08 -3.61
N ASP A 249 30.77 3.36 -4.88
CA ASP A 249 29.77 3.55 -5.94
C ASP A 249 29.09 2.23 -6.28
N ILE A 250 27.77 2.28 -6.47
CA ILE A 250 26.91 1.19 -6.91
C ILE A 250 26.20 1.67 -8.16
N ASP A 251 26.41 0.97 -9.28
CA ASP A 251 25.69 1.27 -10.52
C ASP A 251 24.22 0.86 -10.39
N VAL A 252 23.30 1.70 -10.88
CA VAL A 252 21.86 1.46 -10.87
C VAL A 252 21.24 1.91 -12.18
N ASP A 253 20.38 1.08 -12.76
CA ASP A 253 19.57 1.41 -13.94
C ASP A 253 18.10 1.58 -13.54
N VAL A 254 17.70 2.81 -13.21
CA VAL A 254 16.37 3.10 -12.66
C VAL A 254 15.68 4.18 -13.48
N ARG A 255 14.47 3.85 -14.01
CA ARG A 255 13.58 4.87 -14.53
C ARG A 255 12.92 5.61 -13.36
N VAL A 256 13.04 6.94 -13.33
CA VAL A 256 12.47 7.75 -12.24
C VAL A 256 11.18 8.45 -12.71
N ILE A 257 10.13 8.29 -11.91
CA ILE A 257 8.88 9.03 -11.97
C ILE A 257 8.74 9.79 -10.65
N ALA A 258 8.57 11.10 -10.70
CA ALA A 258 8.37 11.94 -9.52
C ALA A 258 6.97 12.53 -9.51
N ALA A 259 6.39 12.75 -8.32
CA ALA A 259 5.13 13.44 -8.16
C ALA A 259 5.21 14.52 -7.08
N THR A 260 4.40 15.56 -7.21
CA THR A 260 4.27 16.61 -6.20
C THR A 260 2.95 17.37 -6.34
N ASN A 261 2.45 17.86 -5.21
CA ASN A 261 1.34 18.81 -5.14
C ASN A 261 1.82 20.26 -5.12
N LYS A 262 3.13 20.51 -4.89
CA LYS A 262 3.72 21.84 -4.79
C LYS A 262 4.03 22.43 -6.17
N ASN A 263 3.99 23.77 -6.27
CA ASN A 263 4.58 24.46 -7.38
C ASN A 263 6.09 24.54 -7.17
N LEU A 264 6.84 23.64 -7.83
CA LEU A 264 8.30 23.57 -7.66
C LEU A 264 9.03 24.86 -8.07
N ARG A 265 8.48 25.67 -8.99
CA ARG A 265 9.07 26.96 -9.34
C ARG A 265 9.03 27.95 -8.18
N ASP A 266 7.91 27.95 -7.45
CA ASP A 266 7.76 28.78 -6.25
C ASP A 266 8.71 28.28 -5.16
N GLU A 267 8.87 26.95 -5.00
CA GLU A 267 9.79 26.36 -4.02
C GLU A 267 11.27 26.63 -4.39
N ILE A 268 11.62 26.71 -5.68
CA ILE A 268 12.96 27.15 -6.14
C ILE A 268 13.18 28.60 -5.72
N THR A 269 12.22 29.48 -5.96
CA THR A 269 12.33 30.91 -5.57
C THR A 269 12.51 31.09 -4.07
N LYS A 270 11.85 30.22 -3.25
CA LYS A 270 11.99 30.19 -1.78
C LYS A 270 13.30 29.55 -1.30
N GLY A 271 14.07 28.93 -2.18
CA GLY A 271 15.28 28.19 -1.83
C GLY A 271 15.03 26.80 -1.22
N ASN A 272 13.82 26.26 -1.28
CA ASN A 272 13.45 24.95 -0.74
C ASN A 272 13.67 23.81 -1.75
N PHE A 273 13.79 24.14 -3.04
CA PHE A 273 14.01 23.14 -4.09
C PHE A 273 15.11 23.60 -5.04
N ARG A 274 15.94 22.67 -5.50
CA ARG A 274 17.06 22.94 -6.39
C ARG A 274 16.59 23.04 -7.84
N GLU A 275 17.01 24.09 -8.53
CA GLU A 275 16.68 24.33 -9.94
C GLU A 275 17.30 23.26 -10.87
N ASP A 276 18.53 22.82 -10.58
CA ASP A 276 19.21 21.77 -11.34
C ASP A 276 18.46 20.42 -11.28
N LEU A 277 17.96 20.05 -10.11
CA LEU A 277 17.13 18.85 -9.94
C LEU A 277 15.79 19.00 -10.70
N TYR A 278 15.13 20.16 -10.61
CA TYR A 278 13.88 20.41 -11.34
C TYR A 278 14.03 20.16 -12.84
N HIS A 279 15.07 20.70 -13.47
CA HIS A 279 15.34 20.47 -14.88
C HIS A 279 15.72 19.03 -15.22
N ARG A 280 16.26 18.30 -14.25
CA ARG A 280 16.66 16.91 -14.46
C ARG A 280 15.50 15.93 -14.36
N ILE A 281 14.51 16.15 -13.46
CA ILE A 281 13.32 15.29 -13.30
C ILE A 281 12.17 15.70 -14.21
N GLY A 282 12.04 16.99 -14.54
CA GLY A 282 10.94 17.56 -15.29
C GLY A 282 11.11 17.50 -16.82
N VAL A 283 11.64 16.38 -17.35
CA VAL A 283 11.78 16.21 -18.82
C VAL A 283 10.41 16.18 -19.48
N ILE A 284 9.47 15.46 -18.91
CA ILE A 284 8.05 15.44 -19.30
C ILE A 284 7.22 15.74 -18.07
N VAL A 285 6.31 16.71 -18.19
CA VAL A 285 5.38 17.06 -17.10
C VAL A 285 3.99 16.58 -17.44
N VAL A 286 3.45 15.71 -16.59
CA VAL A 286 2.05 15.24 -16.64
C VAL A 286 1.27 15.98 -15.58
N ARG A 287 0.33 16.84 -15.99
CA ARG A 287 -0.53 17.56 -15.06
C ARG A 287 -1.84 16.82 -14.88
N VAL A 288 -2.13 16.37 -13.64
CA VAL A 288 -3.38 15.72 -13.28
C VAL A 288 -4.37 16.80 -12.83
N PRO A 289 -5.54 16.92 -13.49
CA PRO A 289 -6.51 17.96 -13.15
C PRO A 289 -7.15 17.71 -11.79
N ALA A 290 -7.61 18.77 -11.14
CA ALA A 290 -8.44 18.66 -9.93
C ALA A 290 -9.84 18.17 -10.29
N LEU A 291 -10.52 17.46 -9.37
CA LEU A 291 -11.83 16.86 -9.64
C LEU A 291 -12.89 17.90 -10.04
N ARG A 292 -12.81 19.12 -9.51
CA ARG A 292 -13.69 20.24 -9.91
C ARG A 292 -13.53 20.65 -11.38
N ASP A 293 -12.36 20.40 -11.99
CA ASP A 293 -12.11 20.76 -13.39
C ASP A 293 -12.70 19.72 -14.36
N HIS A 294 -13.06 18.52 -13.84
CA HIS A 294 -13.72 17.45 -14.59
C HIS A 294 -14.89 16.84 -13.81
N ALA A 295 -15.69 17.67 -13.17
CA ALA A 295 -16.83 17.27 -12.33
C ALA A 295 -17.86 16.37 -13.05
N GLN A 296 -17.87 16.36 -14.38
CA GLN A 296 -18.69 15.44 -15.18
C GLN A 296 -18.32 13.95 -14.96
N ASP A 297 -17.13 13.64 -14.45
CA ASP A 297 -16.70 12.29 -14.14
C ASP A 297 -17.15 11.82 -12.74
N VAL A 298 -17.66 12.73 -11.87
CA VAL A 298 -18.10 12.40 -10.51
C VAL A 298 -19.14 11.28 -10.48
N PRO A 299 -20.19 11.26 -11.31
CA PRO A 299 -21.15 10.14 -11.31
C PRO A 299 -20.52 8.79 -11.63
N LEU A 300 -19.57 8.76 -12.57
CA LEU A 300 -18.87 7.53 -12.96
C LEU A 300 -17.93 7.03 -11.85
N LEU A 301 -17.23 7.96 -11.21
CA LEU A 301 -16.36 7.68 -10.05
C LEU A 301 -17.20 7.19 -8.87
N ALA A 302 -18.34 7.82 -8.58
CA ALA A 302 -19.23 7.43 -7.50
C ALA A 302 -19.78 6.01 -7.70
N ASP A 303 -20.25 5.66 -8.90
CA ASP A 303 -20.71 4.31 -9.22
C ASP A 303 -19.60 3.26 -9.05
N HIS A 304 -18.39 3.58 -9.51
CA HIS A 304 -17.24 2.71 -9.32
C HIS A 304 -16.91 2.49 -7.84
N PHE A 305 -16.85 3.57 -7.03
CA PHE A 305 -16.57 3.44 -5.60
C PHE A 305 -17.67 2.70 -4.84
N ILE A 306 -18.95 2.93 -5.16
CA ILE A 306 -20.06 2.17 -4.57
C ILE A 306 -19.86 0.67 -4.81
N ARG A 307 -19.57 0.27 -6.06
CA ARG A 307 -19.36 -1.14 -6.39
C ARG A 307 -18.15 -1.74 -5.67
N THR A 308 -17.04 -1.01 -5.69
CA THR A 308 -15.79 -1.50 -5.09
C THR A 308 -15.91 -1.60 -3.57
N ILE A 309 -16.40 -0.56 -2.90
CA ILE A 309 -16.52 -0.52 -1.43
C ILE A 309 -17.58 -1.54 -0.95
N CYS A 310 -18.73 -1.64 -1.64
CA CYS A 310 -19.73 -2.65 -1.29
C CYS A 310 -19.17 -4.08 -1.45
N ALA A 311 -18.35 -4.34 -2.47
CA ALA A 311 -17.70 -5.62 -2.65
C ALA A 311 -16.64 -5.89 -1.54
N GLU A 312 -15.88 -4.87 -1.11
CA GLU A 312 -14.95 -4.95 0.01
C GLU A 312 -15.66 -5.31 1.34
N TYR A 313 -16.87 -4.78 1.56
CA TYR A 313 -17.70 -5.07 2.74
C TYR A 313 -18.59 -6.31 2.60
N GLY A 314 -18.57 -7.00 1.46
CA GLY A 314 -19.42 -8.17 1.20
C GLY A 314 -20.91 -7.88 1.16
N ILE A 315 -21.31 -6.63 0.85
CA ILE A 315 -22.72 -6.21 0.76
C ILE A 315 -23.12 -5.95 -0.70
N PRO A 316 -24.42 -6.08 -1.04
CA PRO A 316 -24.87 -5.76 -2.39
C PRO A 316 -24.68 -4.25 -2.70
N PRO A 317 -24.33 -3.89 -3.96
CA PRO A 317 -24.13 -2.50 -4.34
C PRO A 317 -25.38 -1.65 -4.07
N LYS A 318 -25.24 -0.59 -3.27
CA LYS A 318 -26.32 0.35 -2.99
C LYS A 318 -26.64 1.21 -4.21
N ARG A 319 -27.90 1.56 -4.37
CA ARG A 319 -28.32 2.51 -5.42
C ARG A 319 -28.20 3.93 -4.90
N ILE A 320 -27.76 4.85 -5.75
CA ILE A 320 -27.72 6.28 -5.47
C ILE A 320 -28.79 7.00 -6.32
N GLU A 321 -29.50 7.95 -5.70
CA GLU A 321 -30.53 8.73 -6.40
C GLU A 321 -29.90 9.77 -7.33
N SER A 322 -30.57 10.05 -8.45
CA SER A 322 -30.08 11.03 -9.43
C SER A 322 -29.92 12.44 -8.87
N ASN A 323 -30.73 12.82 -7.88
CA ASN A 323 -30.61 14.10 -7.21
C ASN A 323 -29.39 14.14 -6.28
N ALA A 324 -29.11 13.03 -5.57
CA ALA A 324 -27.91 12.88 -4.76
C ALA A 324 -26.63 12.95 -5.61
N LEU A 325 -26.62 12.30 -6.79
CA LEU A 325 -25.50 12.40 -7.74
C LEU A 325 -25.26 13.82 -8.24
N ARG A 326 -26.33 14.57 -8.54
CA ARG A 326 -26.19 15.99 -8.95
C ARG A 326 -25.61 16.85 -7.85
N GLU A 327 -25.99 16.62 -6.60
CA GLU A 327 -25.44 17.33 -5.45
C GLU A 327 -23.94 17.02 -5.31
N LEU A 328 -23.54 15.73 -5.34
CA LEU A 328 -22.13 15.35 -5.33
C LEU A 328 -21.32 15.98 -6.48
N GLN A 329 -21.94 16.08 -7.67
CA GLN A 329 -21.30 16.70 -8.83
C GLN A 329 -21.11 18.21 -8.68
N ALA A 330 -21.96 18.90 -7.92
CA ALA A 330 -21.88 20.33 -7.66
C ALA A 330 -20.89 20.71 -6.55
N MET A 331 -20.41 19.74 -5.77
CA MET A 331 -19.50 19.97 -4.65
C MET A 331 -18.08 20.33 -5.10
N ARG A 332 -17.36 21.05 -4.26
CA ARG A 332 -16.04 21.62 -4.62
C ARG A 332 -14.87 20.65 -4.50
N TRP A 333 -15.00 19.54 -3.83
CA TRP A 333 -13.99 18.46 -3.70
C TRP A 333 -12.54 18.95 -3.45
N SER A 334 -12.29 19.59 -2.33
CA SER A 334 -10.94 20.11 -1.98
C SER A 334 -9.90 18.99 -1.83
N GLY A 335 -10.32 17.82 -1.35
CA GLY A 335 -9.50 16.59 -1.28
C GLY A 335 -9.63 15.68 -2.51
N ASN A 336 -10.26 16.17 -3.58
CA ASN A 336 -10.37 15.51 -4.89
C ASN A 336 -10.96 14.09 -4.81
N ILE A 337 -10.41 13.14 -5.54
CA ILE A 337 -10.90 11.75 -5.63
C ILE A 337 -10.80 11.03 -4.28
N ARG A 338 -9.79 11.35 -3.47
CA ARG A 338 -9.65 10.77 -2.11
C ARG A 338 -10.81 11.20 -1.21
N GLU A 339 -11.21 12.46 -1.24
CA GLU A 339 -12.36 12.97 -0.51
C GLU A 339 -13.65 12.32 -1.01
N LEU A 340 -13.85 12.28 -2.32
CA LEU A 340 -15.02 11.63 -2.93
C LEU A 340 -15.16 10.17 -2.49
N ARG A 341 -14.07 9.38 -2.50
CA ARG A 341 -14.07 7.99 -2.03
C ARG A 341 -14.50 7.88 -0.57
N ASN A 342 -13.93 8.73 0.31
CA ASN A 342 -14.26 8.72 1.73
C ASN A 342 -15.72 9.13 1.99
N VAL A 343 -16.23 10.09 1.23
CA VAL A 343 -17.64 10.50 1.31
C VAL A 343 -18.57 9.36 0.85
N ILE A 344 -18.26 8.72 -0.28
CA ILE A 344 -19.06 7.57 -0.75
C ILE A 344 -19.02 6.42 0.27
N GLU A 345 -17.87 6.12 0.86
CA GLU A 345 -17.74 5.11 1.92
C GLU A 345 -18.62 5.45 3.12
N ARG A 346 -18.59 6.70 3.59
CA ARG A 346 -19.45 7.19 4.66
C ARG A 346 -20.94 7.06 4.32
N LEU A 347 -21.33 7.44 3.11
CA LEU A 347 -22.71 7.31 2.64
C LEU A 347 -23.15 5.83 2.57
N ILE A 348 -22.27 4.91 2.16
CA ILE A 348 -22.58 3.48 2.15
C ILE A 348 -22.83 2.97 3.59
N ILE A 349 -22.04 3.41 4.56
CA ILE A 349 -22.18 2.96 5.96
C ILE A 349 -23.46 3.53 6.60
N LEU A 350 -23.75 4.82 6.38
CA LEU A 350 -24.78 5.54 7.12
C LEU A 350 -26.17 5.55 6.43
N SER A 351 -26.26 5.28 5.12
CA SER A 351 -27.53 5.17 4.42
C SER A 351 -28.16 3.80 4.64
N GLU A 352 -29.46 3.69 4.48
CA GLU A 352 -30.19 2.43 4.53
C GLU A 352 -30.03 1.62 3.23
N GLU A 353 -31.10 1.33 2.49
CA GLU A 353 -31.07 0.53 1.24
C GLU A 353 -30.50 1.32 0.04
N ARG A 354 -30.65 2.64 0.05
CA ARG A 354 -30.21 3.54 -1.03
C ARG A 354 -29.66 4.84 -0.47
N ILE A 355 -28.77 5.47 -1.26
CA ILE A 355 -28.20 6.78 -0.94
C ILE A 355 -29.12 7.86 -1.49
N THR A 356 -29.70 8.67 -0.60
CA THR A 356 -30.66 9.72 -0.92
C THR A 356 -30.00 11.11 -0.94
N LEU A 357 -30.71 12.11 -1.44
CA LEU A 357 -30.25 13.50 -1.37
C LEU A 357 -30.08 13.99 0.07
N ASP A 358 -30.95 13.56 0.98
CA ASP A 358 -30.88 13.95 2.39
C ASP A 358 -29.66 13.35 3.08
N ASP A 359 -29.29 12.10 2.70
CA ASP A 359 -28.03 11.50 3.18
C ASP A 359 -26.83 12.33 2.75
N VAL A 360 -26.77 12.75 1.48
CA VAL A 360 -25.69 13.60 0.97
C VAL A 360 -25.62 14.91 1.73
N LYS A 361 -26.77 15.58 1.96
CA LYS A 361 -26.80 16.87 2.70
C LYS A 361 -26.42 16.72 4.18
N THR A 362 -26.66 15.55 4.75
CA THR A 362 -26.42 15.31 6.18
C THR A 362 -24.98 14.88 6.45
N TYR A 363 -24.40 14.08 5.55
CA TYR A 363 -23.14 13.37 5.81
C TYR A 363 -21.95 13.84 4.95
N CYS A 364 -22.14 14.77 4.00
CA CYS A 364 -21.06 15.37 3.18
C CYS A 364 -20.63 16.81 3.59
#